data_bb223507edabb208dfe3929f62d36c88
#
_entry.id   bb223507edabb208dfe3929f62d36c88
#
_cell.length_a   1.000
_cell.length_b   1.000
_cell.length_c   1.000
_cell.angle_alpha   90.00
_cell.angle_beta   90.00
_cell.angle_gamma   90.00
#
_symmetry.space_group_name_H-M   'P 1'
#
loop_
_entity.id
_entity.type
_entity.pdbx_description
1 polymer ?
#
loop_
_entity_poly.entity_id
_entity_poly.type
_entity_poly.pdbx_seq_one_letter_code
_entity_poly.pdbx_strand_id
1 'polypeptide(L)'
;MEKNILNKKTCGWKNLSSKEKDEIFNFSDEYISFLNECKTERETSKYIIEKLKSNGFIDIKNVKKLSSGDKVYMFNRDKSVYAAVIGEEKLENGFNLVGSHIDSPRLDLKPNPLYEDAKLALFKTHYYGGIKKYQWTTIPLSLKGVVVKPNGEKVEINIGEKEDEPVFTITDILPHLAEEQYENKIGKAIKGEDLNILVGSIPSSSDSIKENVMKIINEKYGISEIDFYSSELEAVPAFKARHLGFDKSMVAAYGQDDRVCSYANLLALVNAKPGNKTMISIFADKEEIGSVGNTGMCSQMFDLFINELLNKKEENNPGAINKTYCNSMMLSADVGAGVDPNFQSASEKNNASFIGYGVEFNKYTGSRGKSGASDANAEFVAKVRGIFEENNVKYQVSELGRVDLGGGGTIAYILADKGMDVIDCGVPIISMHSPYEVASKFDIYQAYLGYKAFFEKD
;
A
#
# COMPACT_ATOMS: atom_id res chain seq x y z
N MET A 1 43.97 -2.93 -4.07
CA MET A 1 42.86 -2.29 -4.80
C MET A 1 42.63 -0.93 -4.15
N GLU A 2 42.79 0.15 -4.87
CA GLU A 2 42.38 1.48 -4.36
C GLU A 2 40.88 1.44 -4.09
N LYS A 3 40.49 1.71 -2.84
CA LYS A 3 39.08 1.88 -2.50
C LYS A 3 38.54 3.05 -3.31
N ASN A 4 37.56 2.79 -4.19
CA ASN A 4 36.88 3.87 -4.90
C ASN A 4 36.19 4.78 -3.86
N ILE A 5 36.75 5.97 -3.66
CA ILE A 5 36.28 6.94 -2.64
C ILE A 5 34.99 7.68 -3.08
N LEU A 6 34.60 7.54 -4.34
CA LEU A 6 33.42 8.18 -4.90
C LEU A 6 32.28 7.17 -5.04
N ASN A 7 31.12 7.52 -4.52
CA ASN A 7 29.89 6.75 -4.77
C ASN A 7 29.35 7.09 -6.17
N LYS A 8 29.32 6.09 -7.06
CA LYS A 8 28.71 6.22 -8.40
C LYS A 8 27.44 5.41 -8.44
N LYS A 9 26.29 6.09 -8.48
CA LYS A 9 25.00 5.43 -8.74
C LYS A 9 25.08 4.62 -10.05
N THR A 10 24.82 3.32 -10.00
CA THR A 10 24.89 2.43 -11.16
C THR A 10 23.52 1.83 -11.40
N CYS A 11 23.04 1.92 -12.64
CA CYS A 11 21.77 1.28 -13.04
C CYS A 11 21.82 -0.22 -12.73
N GLY A 12 20.81 -0.71 -12.04
CA GLY A 12 20.73 -2.10 -11.58
C GLY A 12 20.58 -3.12 -12.72
N TRP A 13 20.06 -2.71 -13.85
CA TRP A 13 19.94 -3.55 -15.05
C TRP A 13 21.26 -3.87 -15.73
N LYS A 14 22.34 -3.16 -15.37
CA LYS A 14 23.67 -3.42 -15.94
C LYS A 14 24.27 -4.69 -15.37
N ASN A 15 24.89 -5.49 -16.25
CA ASN A 15 25.66 -6.68 -15.90
C ASN A 15 24.85 -7.83 -15.27
N LEU A 16 23.51 -7.81 -15.38
CA LEU A 16 22.69 -8.95 -14.98
C LEU A 16 22.86 -10.11 -15.95
N SER A 17 23.03 -11.32 -15.41
CA SER A 17 22.94 -12.56 -16.17
C SER A 17 21.53 -12.78 -16.69
N SER A 18 21.36 -13.66 -17.69
CA SER A 18 20.03 -14.03 -18.17
C SER A 18 19.17 -14.61 -17.06
N LYS A 19 19.75 -15.43 -16.18
CA LYS A 19 19.04 -16.02 -15.04
C LYS A 19 18.48 -14.97 -14.09
N GLU A 20 19.30 -13.98 -13.70
CA GLU A 20 18.85 -12.88 -12.82
C GLU A 20 17.73 -12.06 -13.47
N LYS A 21 17.82 -11.82 -14.77
CA LYS A 21 16.73 -11.15 -15.50
C LYS A 21 15.45 -11.98 -15.47
N ASP A 22 15.54 -13.28 -15.73
CA ASP A 22 14.38 -14.18 -15.72
C ASP A 22 13.73 -14.21 -14.31
N GLU A 23 14.53 -14.25 -13.24
CA GLU A 23 14.02 -14.17 -11.87
C GLU A 23 13.25 -12.86 -11.59
N ILE A 24 13.79 -11.71 -12.03
CA ILE A 24 13.13 -10.40 -11.90
C ILE A 24 11.82 -10.38 -12.69
N PHE A 25 11.82 -10.89 -13.92
CA PHE A 25 10.62 -10.89 -14.75
C PHE A 25 9.54 -11.82 -14.20
N ASN A 26 9.88 -13.03 -13.81
CA ASN A 26 8.95 -14.00 -13.23
C ASN A 26 8.32 -13.47 -11.93
N PHE A 27 9.12 -12.89 -11.03
CA PHE A 27 8.63 -12.25 -9.81
C PHE A 27 7.63 -11.13 -10.13
N SER A 28 7.92 -10.33 -11.15
CA SER A 28 7.07 -9.22 -11.55
C SER A 28 5.80 -9.66 -12.26
N ASP A 29 5.80 -10.82 -12.93
CA ASP A 29 4.60 -11.38 -13.55
C ASP A 29 3.61 -11.87 -12.49
N GLU A 30 4.09 -12.46 -11.40
CA GLU A 30 3.28 -12.80 -10.24
C GLU A 30 2.76 -11.52 -9.55
N TYR A 31 3.59 -10.49 -9.42
CA TYR A 31 3.19 -9.19 -8.89
C TYR A 31 2.10 -8.52 -9.73
N ILE A 32 2.20 -8.54 -11.06
CA ILE A 32 1.14 -8.04 -11.96
C ILE A 32 -0.17 -8.78 -11.72
N SER A 33 -0.11 -10.09 -11.54
CA SER A 33 -1.30 -10.91 -11.23
C SER A 33 -1.93 -10.50 -9.90
N PHE A 34 -1.11 -10.32 -8.86
CA PHE A 34 -1.54 -9.81 -7.56
C PHE A 34 -2.24 -8.44 -7.67
N LEU A 35 -1.67 -7.47 -8.39
CA LEU A 35 -2.27 -6.15 -8.59
C LEU A 35 -3.61 -6.19 -9.35
N ASN A 36 -3.78 -7.16 -10.25
CA ASN A 36 -5.04 -7.36 -10.97
C ASN A 36 -6.13 -7.99 -10.09
N GLU A 37 -5.75 -8.75 -9.09
CA GLU A 37 -6.65 -9.40 -8.14
C GLU A 37 -7.00 -8.48 -6.96
N CYS A 38 -6.04 -7.67 -6.50
CA CYS A 38 -6.12 -6.90 -5.27
C CYS A 38 -6.08 -5.39 -5.58
N LYS A 39 -7.23 -4.71 -5.55
CA LYS A 39 -7.34 -3.26 -5.75
C LYS A 39 -7.81 -2.50 -4.51
N THR A 40 -8.34 -3.20 -3.51
CA THR A 40 -8.79 -2.63 -2.24
C THR A 40 -8.04 -3.26 -1.08
N GLU A 41 -8.05 -2.59 0.09
CA GLU A 41 -7.42 -3.13 1.30
C GLU A 41 -8.05 -4.46 1.75
N ARG A 42 -9.36 -4.65 1.51
CA ARG A 42 -10.06 -5.90 1.83
C ARG A 42 -9.62 -7.06 0.92
N GLU A 43 -9.50 -6.81 -0.38
CA GLU A 43 -8.99 -7.81 -1.32
C GLU A 43 -7.53 -8.16 -1.01
N THR A 44 -6.70 -7.14 -0.76
CA THR A 44 -5.28 -7.31 -0.42
C THR A 44 -5.10 -8.08 0.88
N SER A 45 -5.82 -7.73 1.94
CA SER A 45 -5.74 -8.43 3.22
C SER A 45 -6.19 -9.89 3.13
N LYS A 46 -7.24 -10.18 2.35
CA LYS A 46 -7.72 -11.54 2.07
C LYS A 46 -6.65 -12.36 1.34
N TYR A 47 -6.06 -11.81 0.29
CA TYR A 47 -4.95 -12.45 -0.45
C TYR A 47 -3.76 -12.75 0.49
N ILE A 48 -3.37 -11.79 1.34
CA ILE A 48 -2.29 -11.98 2.32
C ILE A 48 -2.62 -13.15 3.26
N ILE A 49 -3.82 -13.20 3.81
CA ILE A 49 -4.26 -14.29 4.71
C ILE A 49 -4.24 -15.65 4.02
N GLU A 50 -4.69 -15.73 2.77
CA GLU A 50 -4.67 -16.99 1.99
C GLU A 50 -3.22 -17.43 1.71
N LYS A 51 -2.34 -16.48 1.36
CA LYS A 51 -0.92 -16.78 1.14
C LYS A 51 -0.22 -17.20 2.43
N LEU A 52 -0.49 -16.55 3.56
CA LEU A 52 0.03 -16.94 4.86
C LEU A 52 -0.42 -18.36 5.25
N LYS A 53 -1.71 -18.65 5.14
CA LYS A 53 -2.28 -19.99 5.44
C LYS A 53 -1.63 -21.08 4.59
N SER A 54 -1.48 -20.85 3.29
CA SER A 54 -0.84 -21.81 2.38
C SER A 54 0.64 -22.05 2.68
N ASN A 55 1.28 -21.15 3.47
CA ASN A 55 2.66 -21.26 3.94
C ASN A 55 2.77 -21.67 5.43
N GLY A 56 1.68 -22.23 6.01
CA GLY A 56 1.70 -22.84 7.33
C GLY A 56 1.50 -21.85 8.49
N PHE A 57 1.08 -20.61 8.23
CA PHE A 57 0.73 -19.67 9.30
C PHE A 57 -0.65 -20.02 9.89
N ILE A 58 -0.80 -19.89 11.18
CA ILE A 58 -2.02 -20.20 11.95
C ILE A 58 -2.50 -18.92 12.63
N ASP A 59 -3.83 -18.72 12.68
CA ASP A 59 -4.41 -17.62 13.45
C ASP A 59 -3.97 -17.74 14.93
N ILE A 60 -3.37 -16.68 15.45
CA ILE A 60 -2.81 -16.63 16.81
C ILE A 60 -3.84 -16.98 17.87
N LYS A 61 -5.13 -16.73 17.63
CA LYS A 61 -6.24 -17.12 18.53
C LYS A 61 -6.34 -18.62 18.75
N ASN A 62 -5.88 -19.41 17.78
CA ASN A 62 -5.93 -20.88 17.83
C ASN A 62 -4.67 -21.51 18.42
N VAL A 63 -3.67 -20.71 18.78
CA VAL A 63 -2.40 -21.18 19.35
C VAL A 63 -2.40 -20.97 20.85
N LYS A 64 -2.06 -21.98 21.63
CA LYS A 64 -1.96 -21.88 23.11
C LYS A 64 -0.56 -21.48 23.58
N LYS A 65 0.47 -22.01 22.96
CA LYS A 65 1.88 -21.78 23.29
C LYS A 65 2.68 -21.64 21.99
N LEU A 66 3.67 -20.75 22.00
CA LEU A 66 4.57 -20.51 20.88
C LEU A 66 5.98 -21.03 21.16
N SER A 67 6.58 -21.60 20.13
CA SER A 67 7.96 -22.08 20.09
C SER A 67 8.69 -21.51 18.88
N SER A 68 10.02 -21.57 18.89
CA SER A 68 10.82 -21.18 17.71
C SER A 68 10.37 -21.93 16.45
N GLY A 69 10.29 -21.21 15.34
CA GLY A 69 9.83 -21.72 14.05
C GLY A 69 8.30 -21.65 13.83
N ASP A 70 7.51 -21.40 14.88
CA ASP A 70 6.06 -21.25 14.73
C ASP A 70 5.71 -20.01 13.88
N LYS A 71 4.68 -20.15 13.06
CA LYS A 71 4.20 -19.13 12.15
C LYS A 71 2.77 -18.74 12.51
N VAL A 72 2.57 -17.47 12.87
CA VAL A 72 1.25 -17.00 13.31
C VAL A 72 0.86 -15.70 12.63
N TYR A 73 -0.44 -15.47 12.54
CA TYR A 73 -0.99 -14.19 12.09
C TYR A 73 -2.16 -13.73 12.98
N MET A 74 -2.44 -12.44 12.96
CA MET A 74 -3.66 -11.83 13.47
C MET A 74 -4.33 -11.04 12.35
N PHE A 75 -5.60 -11.34 12.09
CA PHE A 75 -6.42 -10.67 11.09
C PHE A 75 -7.37 -9.68 11.78
N ASN A 76 -7.26 -8.41 11.45
CA ASN A 76 -8.01 -7.35 12.10
C ASN A 76 -9.07 -6.76 11.14
N ARG A 77 -10.33 -7.06 11.40
CA ARG A 77 -11.52 -6.48 10.73
C ARG A 77 -11.51 -6.57 9.19
N ASP A 78 -10.92 -7.60 8.66
CA ASP A 78 -10.75 -7.84 7.22
C ASP A 78 -9.98 -6.71 6.48
N LYS A 79 -9.15 -5.91 7.18
CA LYS A 79 -8.47 -4.73 6.62
C LYS A 79 -7.00 -4.59 6.98
N SER A 80 -6.55 -5.12 8.11
CA SER A 80 -5.12 -5.11 8.44
C SER A 80 -4.66 -6.47 8.95
N VAL A 81 -3.39 -6.79 8.69
CA VAL A 81 -2.81 -8.09 9.01
C VAL A 81 -1.47 -7.89 9.73
N TYR A 82 -1.27 -8.68 10.78
CA TYR A 82 -0.01 -8.81 11.49
C TYR A 82 0.43 -10.26 11.40
N ALA A 83 1.67 -10.54 11.03
CA ALA A 83 2.18 -11.89 10.89
C ALA A 83 3.56 -12.01 11.53
N ALA A 84 3.87 -13.16 12.12
CA ALA A 84 5.15 -13.42 12.74
C ALA A 84 5.67 -14.84 12.47
N VAL A 85 6.98 -14.95 12.31
CA VAL A 85 7.74 -16.21 12.41
C VAL A 85 8.60 -16.12 13.67
N ILE A 86 8.37 -17.02 14.60
CA ILE A 86 8.95 -16.96 15.95
C ILE A 86 10.43 -17.38 15.90
N GLY A 87 11.30 -16.54 16.44
CA GLY A 87 12.72 -16.81 16.59
C GLY A 87 13.09 -17.60 17.86
N GLU A 88 14.37 -17.97 17.98
CA GLU A 88 14.89 -18.71 19.12
C GLU A 88 15.03 -17.82 20.37
N GLU A 89 15.38 -16.55 20.18
CA GLU A 89 15.58 -15.59 21.28
C GLU A 89 14.26 -15.16 21.92
N LYS A 90 14.41 -14.60 23.12
CA LYS A 90 13.29 -13.92 23.79
C LYS A 90 12.89 -12.68 23.03
N LEU A 91 11.58 -12.38 23.03
CA LEU A 91 11.05 -11.18 22.41
C LEU A 91 11.64 -9.90 23.01
N GLU A 92 11.99 -9.88 24.30
CA GLU A 92 12.62 -8.73 24.96
C GLU A 92 14.00 -8.35 24.36
N ASN A 93 14.64 -9.26 23.60
CA ASN A 93 15.88 -8.98 22.84
C ASN A 93 15.59 -8.29 21.51
N GLY A 94 14.32 -8.04 21.19
CA GLY A 94 13.86 -7.39 19.99
C GLY A 94 13.51 -8.34 18.85
N PHE A 95 12.88 -7.79 17.83
CA PHE A 95 12.47 -8.46 16.60
C PHE A 95 12.85 -7.63 15.38
N ASN A 96 12.87 -8.27 14.21
CA ASN A 96 13.03 -7.60 12.92
C ASN A 96 11.65 -7.42 12.27
N LEU A 97 11.26 -6.18 11.97
CA LEU A 97 9.94 -5.85 11.46
C LEU A 97 10.02 -5.15 10.10
N VAL A 98 9.19 -5.59 9.16
CA VAL A 98 8.89 -4.84 7.94
C VAL A 98 7.41 -4.45 7.97
N GLY A 99 7.14 -3.15 7.95
CA GLY A 99 5.78 -2.61 7.97
C GLY A 99 5.46 -1.90 6.66
N SER A 100 4.31 -2.21 6.07
CA SER A 100 3.79 -1.64 4.82
C SER A 100 2.31 -1.35 4.96
N HIS A 101 1.71 -0.60 4.03
CA HIS A 101 0.27 -0.40 4.02
C HIS A 101 -0.40 -1.01 2.78
N ILE A 102 -1.72 -1.21 2.84
CA ILE A 102 -2.48 -1.91 1.81
C ILE A 102 -3.68 -1.12 1.29
N ASP A 103 -3.98 0.02 1.88
CA ASP A 103 -4.90 1.00 1.32
C ASP A 103 -4.22 1.85 0.24
N SER A 104 -5.00 2.51 -0.59
CA SER A 104 -4.52 3.38 -1.67
C SER A 104 -5.54 4.49 -1.93
N PRO A 105 -5.15 5.64 -2.49
CA PRO A 105 -6.07 6.71 -2.83
C PRO A 105 -7.17 6.24 -3.78
N ARG A 106 -8.42 6.62 -3.48
CA ARG A 106 -9.61 6.15 -4.19
C ARG A 106 -10.80 7.08 -4.00
N LEU A 107 -11.98 6.66 -4.49
CA LEU A 107 -13.25 7.35 -4.27
C LEU A 107 -14.20 6.45 -3.49
N ASP A 108 -14.55 6.83 -2.26
CA ASP A 108 -15.55 6.11 -1.46
C ASP A 108 -16.97 6.62 -1.77
N LEU A 109 -17.95 5.75 -1.85
CA LEU A 109 -19.35 6.19 -1.94
C LEU A 109 -19.79 6.85 -0.63
N LYS A 110 -20.53 7.97 -0.73
CA LYS A 110 -21.14 8.62 0.43
C LYS A 110 -22.24 7.75 1.04
N PRO A 111 -22.65 7.96 2.31
CA PRO A 111 -23.71 7.16 2.94
C PRO A 111 -25.07 7.19 2.22
N ASN A 112 -25.38 8.28 1.50
CA ASN A 112 -26.56 8.40 0.63
C ASN A 112 -26.06 8.67 -0.80
N PRO A 113 -25.58 7.64 -1.52
CA PRO A 113 -24.84 7.90 -2.75
C PRO A 113 -25.75 8.10 -3.96
N LEU A 114 -26.85 7.36 -4.07
CA LEU A 114 -27.66 7.29 -5.29
C LEU A 114 -28.64 8.44 -5.41
N TYR A 115 -28.49 9.22 -6.48
CA TYR A 115 -29.41 10.29 -6.83
C TYR A 115 -29.63 10.37 -8.34
N GLU A 116 -30.65 11.12 -8.72
CA GLU A 116 -30.99 11.40 -10.12
C GLU A 116 -30.95 12.90 -10.37
N ASP A 117 -30.31 13.30 -11.45
CA ASP A 117 -30.28 14.68 -11.92
C ASP A 117 -30.11 14.70 -13.44
N ALA A 118 -30.64 15.73 -14.12
CA ALA A 118 -30.55 15.91 -15.57
C ALA A 118 -30.86 14.61 -16.37
N LYS A 119 -31.79 13.79 -15.87
CA LYS A 119 -32.21 12.50 -16.45
C LYS A 119 -31.09 11.45 -16.50
N LEU A 120 -30.22 11.46 -15.53
CA LEU A 120 -29.17 10.47 -15.31
C LEU A 120 -29.14 10.06 -13.83
N ALA A 121 -28.80 8.83 -13.55
CA ALA A 121 -28.53 8.37 -12.21
C ALA A 121 -27.02 8.39 -11.92
N LEU A 122 -26.66 8.89 -10.74
CA LEU A 122 -25.28 9.04 -10.31
C LEU A 122 -25.07 8.58 -8.88
N PHE A 123 -23.82 8.20 -8.55
CA PHE A 123 -23.36 8.02 -7.18
C PHE A 123 -22.52 9.20 -6.71
N LYS A 124 -22.87 9.75 -5.54
CA LYS A 124 -22.05 10.71 -4.79
C LYS A 124 -20.83 10.03 -4.18
N THR A 125 -19.66 10.65 -4.34
CA THR A 125 -18.42 10.13 -3.75
C THR A 125 -17.77 11.12 -2.79
N HIS A 126 -16.86 10.60 -1.98
CA HIS A 126 -15.86 11.35 -1.24
C HIS A 126 -14.49 10.77 -1.57
N TYR A 127 -13.53 11.58 -2.00
CA TYR A 127 -12.19 11.08 -2.27
C TYR A 127 -11.45 10.72 -0.97
N TYR A 128 -10.66 9.67 -1.03
CA TYR A 128 -9.85 9.11 0.03
C TYR A 128 -8.37 9.30 -0.31
N GLY A 129 -7.56 9.83 0.63
CA GLY A 129 -6.15 10.13 0.40
C GLY A 129 -5.89 11.36 -0.47
N GLY A 130 -4.64 11.54 -0.86
CA GLY A 130 -4.17 12.70 -1.60
C GLY A 130 -4.23 12.52 -3.11
N ILE A 131 -5.32 12.90 -3.78
CA ILE A 131 -5.48 12.77 -5.23
C ILE A 131 -5.37 14.10 -5.99
N LYS A 132 -4.93 14.03 -7.25
CA LYS A 132 -5.17 15.08 -8.25
C LYS A 132 -6.47 14.79 -8.95
N LYS A 133 -7.55 15.48 -8.55
CA LYS A 133 -8.93 15.17 -8.96
C LYS A 133 -9.14 15.08 -10.47
N TYR A 134 -8.44 15.88 -11.26
CA TYR A 134 -8.54 15.87 -12.73
C TYR A 134 -8.10 14.53 -13.36
N GLN A 135 -7.26 13.74 -12.67
CA GLN A 135 -6.82 12.44 -13.17
C GLN A 135 -7.91 11.35 -13.05
N TRP A 136 -8.95 11.61 -12.28
CA TRP A 136 -10.03 10.65 -11.98
C TRP A 136 -11.28 10.84 -12.86
N THR A 137 -11.33 11.90 -13.65
CA THR A 137 -12.39 12.11 -14.66
C THR A 137 -12.08 11.34 -15.94
N THR A 138 -13.13 10.92 -16.65
CA THR A 138 -13.07 10.25 -17.98
C THR A 138 -12.27 8.96 -18.06
N ILE A 139 -12.05 8.30 -16.93
CA ILE A 139 -11.45 6.97 -16.87
C ILE A 139 -12.48 5.91 -16.49
N PRO A 140 -12.32 4.66 -16.94
CA PRO A 140 -13.17 3.57 -16.49
C PRO A 140 -12.89 3.24 -15.02
N LEU A 141 -13.96 3.07 -14.24
CA LEU A 141 -13.93 2.74 -12.83
C LEU A 141 -14.65 1.41 -12.57
N SER A 142 -14.12 0.62 -11.66
CA SER A 142 -14.78 -0.55 -11.04
C SER A 142 -15.36 -0.13 -9.70
N LEU A 143 -16.46 -0.76 -9.30
CA LEU A 143 -17.06 -0.61 -7.96
C LEU A 143 -16.84 -1.87 -7.15
N LYS A 144 -16.20 -1.72 -6.00
CA LYS A 144 -15.79 -2.82 -5.11
C LYS A 144 -16.16 -2.55 -3.66
N GLY A 145 -16.18 -3.60 -2.85
CA GLY A 145 -16.34 -3.48 -1.42
C GLY A 145 -17.44 -4.36 -0.83
N VAL A 146 -18.04 -3.94 0.26
CA VAL A 146 -18.99 -4.74 1.02
C VAL A 146 -20.16 -3.88 1.51
N VAL A 147 -21.35 -4.50 1.50
CA VAL A 147 -22.55 -4.02 2.20
C VAL A 147 -22.85 -4.98 3.33
N VAL A 148 -23.00 -4.47 4.55
CA VAL A 148 -23.32 -5.31 5.72
C VAL A 148 -24.75 -5.00 6.19
N LYS A 149 -25.63 -6.00 6.10
CA LYS A 149 -27.02 -5.85 6.54
C LYS A 149 -27.16 -5.89 8.07
N PRO A 150 -28.24 -5.36 8.64
CA PRO A 150 -28.44 -5.37 10.10
C PRO A 150 -28.41 -6.76 10.76
N ASN A 151 -28.69 -7.82 10.01
CA ASN A 151 -28.60 -9.20 10.48
C ASN A 151 -27.17 -9.77 10.47
N GLY A 152 -26.17 -8.96 10.06
CA GLY A 152 -24.77 -9.36 9.95
C GLY A 152 -24.36 -10.01 8.62
N GLU A 153 -25.30 -10.19 7.69
CA GLU A 153 -25.03 -10.70 6.34
C GLU A 153 -24.12 -9.73 5.59
N LYS A 154 -23.00 -10.22 5.06
CA LYS A 154 -22.07 -9.47 4.21
C LYS A 154 -22.37 -9.78 2.75
N VAL A 155 -22.61 -8.75 1.96
CA VAL A 155 -22.78 -8.82 0.50
C VAL A 155 -21.55 -8.18 -0.15
N GLU A 156 -20.71 -8.99 -0.79
CA GLU A 156 -19.55 -8.50 -1.54
C GLU A 156 -19.99 -7.90 -2.89
N ILE A 157 -19.48 -6.73 -3.21
CA ILE A 157 -19.70 -6.04 -4.49
C ILE A 157 -18.37 -6.01 -5.23
N ASN A 158 -18.36 -6.51 -6.45
CA ASN A 158 -17.23 -6.43 -7.37
C ASN A 158 -17.76 -6.37 -8.80
N ILE A 159 -17.68 -5.21 -9.43
CA ILE A 159 -18.23 -4.95 -10.76
C ILE A 159 -17.22 -4.12 -11.56
N GLY A 160 -16.99 -4.47 -12.82
CA GLY A 160 -16.16 -3.72 -13.75
C GLY A 160 -14.74 -4.26 -13.93
N GLU A 161 -14.48 -5.46 -13.43
CA GLU A 161 -13.18 -6.13 -13.63
C GLU A 161 -13.15 -7.10 -14.80
N LYS A 162 -14.28 -7.65 -15.20
CA LYS A 162 -14.40 -8.56 -16.34
C LYS A 162 -14.83 -7.81 -17.59
N GLU A 163 -14.45 -8.32 -18.75
CA GLU A 163 -14.74 -7.70 -20.05
C GLU A 163 -16.25 -7.60 -20.36
N ASP A 164 -17.05 -8.50 -19.84
CA ASP A 164 -18.51 -8.55 -20.00
C ASP A 164 -19.27 -7.75 -18.92
N GLU A 165 -18.58 -7.21 -17.94
CA GLU A 165 -19.17 -6.37 -16.89
C GLU A 165 -19.22 -4.89 -17.29
N PRO A 166 -20.24 -4.14 -16.82
CA PRO A 166 -20.26 -2.69 -17.01
C PRO A 166 -19.16 -2.03 -16.19
N VAL A 167 -18.56 -0.98 -16.74
CA VAL A 167 -17.70 -0.05 -16.00
C VAL A 167 -18.44 1.25 -15.75
N PHE A 168 -17.89 2.07 -14.85
CA PHE A 168 -18.43 3.37 -14.47
C PHE A 168 -17.44 4.47 -14.85
N THR A 169 -17.86 5.73 -14.81
CA THR A 169 -16.97 6.86 -15.08
C THR A 169 -17.51 8.14 -14.45
N ILE A 170 -16.61 9.08 -14.22
CA ILE A 170 -16.92 10.46 -13.91
C ILE A 170 -16.78 11.26 -15.20
N THR A 171 -17.83 11.95 -15.59
CA THR A 171 -17.80 12.79 -16.80
C THR A 171 -17.01 14.07 -16.57
N ASP A 172 -16.51 14.67 -17.66
CA ASP A 172 -15.92 16.00 -17.66
C ASP A 172 -16.59 16.87 -18.73
N ILE A 173 -16.49 18.18 -18.59
CA ILE A 173 -17.07 19.12 -19.55
C ILE A 173 -16.26 19.10 -20.85
N LEU A 174 -16.97 19.23 -21.98
CA LEU A 174 -16.30 19.31 -23.28
C LEU A 174 -15.48 20.63 -23.41
N PRO A 175 -14.38 20.62 -24.16
CA PRO A 175 -13.49 21.79 -24.28
C PRO A 175 -14.18 23.09 -24.70
N HIS A 176 -15.23 23.02 -25.54
CA HIS A 176 -15.93 24.19 -26.03
C HIS A 176 -16.80 24.90 -24.98
N LEU A 177 -17.06 24.30 -23.84
CA LEU A 177 -17.79 24.87 -22.70
C LEU A 177 -16.97 25.02 -21.46
N ALA A 178 -15.65 24.76 -21.51
CA ALA A 178 -14.76 24.66 -20.36
C ALA A 178 -14.04 25.97 -19.99
N GLU A 179 -14.49 27.14 -20.47
CA GLU A 179 -13.82 28.42 -20.23
C GLU A 179 -13.60 28.69 -18.74
N GLU A 180 -14.64 28.56 -17.91
CA GLU A 180 -14.54 28.73 -16.45
C GLU A 180 -13.57 27.72 -15.82
N GLN A 181 -13.55 26.46 -16.31
CA GLN A 181 -12.65 25.43 -15.83
C GLN A 181 -11.19 25.78 -16.13
N TYR A 182 -10.89 26.34 -17.32
CA TYR A 182 -9.54 26.73 -17.72
C TYR A 182 -9.01 27.92 -16.91
N GLU A 183 -9.87 28.83 -16.47
CA GLU A 183 -9.47 29.97 -15.63
C GLU A 183 -9.15 29.59 -14.18
N ASN A 184 -9.62 28.43 -13.72
CA ASN A 184 -9.37 27.96 -12.37
C ASN A 184 -7.95 27.37 -12.21
N LYS A 185 -7.36 27.55 -11.02
CA LYS A 185 -6.16 26.80 -10.64
C LYS A 185 -6.48 25.30 -10.70
N ILE A 186 -5.55 24.49 -11.23
CA ILE A 186 -5.74 23.06 -11.47
C ILE A 186 -6.32 22.28 -10.26
N GLY A 187 -5.96 22.64 -9.05
CA GLY A 187 -6.50 22.03 -7.81
C GLY A 187 -7.98 22.39 -7.55
N LYS A 188 -8.53 23.41 -8.25
CA LYS A 188 -9.91 23.88 -8.15
C LYS A 188 -10.73 23.65 -9.43
N ALA A 189 -10.08 23.26 -10.53
CA ALA A 189 -10.73 23.03 -11.82
C ALA A 189 -11.79 21.91 -11.74
N ILE A 190 -11.50 20.85 -10.96
CA ILE A 190 -12.46 19.80 -10.58
C ILE A 190 -12.73 19.93 -9.07
N LYS A 191 -13.99 20.15 -8.69
CA LYS A 191 -14.40 20.20 -7.29
C LYS A 191 -14.61 18.79 -6.75
N GLY A 192 -14.36 18.57 -5.46
CA GLY A 192 -14.58 17.26 -4.83
C GLY A 192 -16.04 16.80 -4.92
N GLU A 193 -16.99 17.73 -4.81
CA GLU A 193 -18.43 17.45 -4.93
C GLU A 193 -18.88 17.10 -6.36
N ASP A 194 -18.04 17.35 -7.37
CA ASP A 194 -18.34 17.06 -8.76
C ASP A 194 -17.78 15.69 -9.20
N LEU A 195 -17.06 14.98 -8.32
CA LEU A 195 -16.60 13.61 -8.55
C LEU A 195 -17.76 12.60 -8.40
N ASN A 196 -18.80 12.76 -9.23
CA ASN A 196 -19.99 11.92 -9.20
C ASN A 196 -19.92 10.88 -10.33
N ILE A 197 -20.16 9.62 -9.96
CA ILE A 197 -20.02 8.48 -10.88
C ILE A 197 -21.34 8.25 -11.62
N LEU A 198 -21.31 8.26 -12.94
CA LEU A 198 -22.47 7.96 -13.79
C LEU A 198 -22.79 6.44 -13.70
N VAL A 199 -24.06 6.10 -13.39
CA VAL A 199 -24.49 4.72 -13.16
C VAL A 199 -25.73 4.28 -13.93
N GLY A 200 -26.45 5.16 -14.58
CA GLY A 200 -27.61 4.76 -15.38
C GLY A 200 -28.35 5.88 -16.09
N SER A 201 -29.15 5.51 -17.12
CA SER A 201 -29.94 6.45 -17.94
C SER A 201 -31.30 5.88 -18.35
N ILE A 202 -31.62 4.65 -18.03
CA ILE A 202 -32.91 4.03 -18.40
C ILE A 202 -33.91 4.24 -17.27
N PRO A 203 -35.07 4.89 -17.52
CA PRO A 203 -36.09 5.08 -16.50
C PRO A 203 -36.85 3.78 -16.19
N SER A 204 -37.43 3.69 -14.99
CA SER A 204 -38.42 2.70 -14.61
C SER A 204 -39.77 3.01 -15.22
N SER A 205 -40.75 2.16 -14.94
CA SER A 205 -42.15 2.40 -15.30
C SER A 205 -42.77 3.64 -14.64
N SER A 206 -42.16 4.14 -13.55
CA SER A 206 -42.55 5.38 -12.86
C SER A 206 -41.78 6.63 -13.36
N ASP A 207 -41.06 6.50 -14.49
CA ASP A 207 -40.21 7.56 -15.09
C ASP A 207 -39.00 7.99 -14.21
N SER A 208 -38.56 7.12 -13.26
CA SER A 208 -37.39 7.35 -12.43
C SER A 208 -36.21 6.44 -12.83
N ILE A 209 -35.09 7.05 -13.15
CA ILE A 209 -33.83 6.34 -13.47
C ILE A 209 -33.20 5.78 -12.19
N LYS A 210 -33.23 6.57 -11.10
CA LYS A 210 -32.80 6.14 -9.77
C LYS A 210 -33.50 4.85 -9.34
N GLU A 211 -34.82 4.79 -9.50
CA GLU A 211 -35.59 3.60 -9.14
C GLU A 211 -35.20 2.38 -9.97
N ASN A 212 -34.96 2.55 -11.27
CA ASN A 212 -34.52 1.45 -12.12
C ASN A 212 -33.14 0.94 -11.74
N VAL A 213 -32.16 1.84 -11.48
CA VAL A 213 -30.84 1.45 -11.01
C VAL A 213 -30.94 0.71 -9.68
N MET A 214 -31.74 1.21 -8.73
CA MET A 214 -31.92 0.55 -7.43
C MET A 214 -32.56 -0.84 -7.56
N LYS A 215 -33.50 -0.99 -8.50
CA LYS A 215 -34.12 -2.30 -8.80
C LYS A 215 -33.07 -3.29 -9.33
N ILE A 216 -32.23 -2.89 -10.27
CA ILE A 216 -31.14 -3.73 -10.80
C ILE A 216 -30.17 -4.16 -9.67
N ILE A 217 -29.77 -3.22 -8.81
CA ILE A 217 -28.91 -3.51 -7.67
C ILE A 217 -29.58 -4.49 -6.69
N ASN A 218 -30.86 -4.28 -6.41
CA ASN A 218 -31.62 -5.17 -5.53
C ASN A 218 -31.77 -6.56 -6.12
N GLU A 219 -32.12 -6.70 -7.40
CA GLU A 219 -32.26 -7.98 -8.09
C GLU A 219 -30.94 -8.77 -8.10
N LYS A 220 -29.79 -8.08 -8.27
CA LYS A 220 -28.49 -8.74 -8.35
C LYS A 220 -27.89 -9.08 -6.98
N TYR A 221 -28.04 -8.20 -6.00
CA TYR A 221 -27.34 -8.27 -4.71
C TYR A 221 -28.25 -8.37 -3.49
N GLY A 222 -29.56 -8.24 -3.66
CA GLY A 222 -30.51 -8.29 -2.54
C GLY A 222 -30.37 -7.17 -1.53
N ILE A 223 -29.82 -6.01 -1.96
CA ILE A 223 -29.66 -4.82 -1.12
C ILE A 223 -30.68 -3.75 -1.51
N SER A 224 -31.08 -2.94 -0.54
CA SER A 224 -31.97 -1.80 -0.68
C SER A 224 -31.21 -0.49 -0.47
N GLU A 225 -31.82 0.65 -0.78
CA GLU A 225 -31.13 1.97 -0.66
C GLU A 225 -30.64 2.24 0.76
N ILE A 226 -31.36 1.82 1.79
CA ILE A 226 -30.96 2.01 3.20
C ILE A 226 -29.71 1.21 3.56
N ASP A 227 -29.41 0.11 2.86
CA ASP A 227 -28.25 -0.73 3.14
C ASP A 227 -26.92 -0.01 2.77
N PHE A 228 -26.97 1.05 1.96
CA PHE A 228 -25.81 1.90 1.73
C PHE A 228 -25.27 2.59 3.01
N TYR A 229 -26.10 2.76 4.05
CA TYR A 229 -25.63 3.34 5.33
C TYR A 229 -24.57 2.49 6.01
N SER A 230 -24.58 1.20 5.78
CA SER A 230 -23.62 0.24 6.33
C SER A 230 -22.77 -0.41 5.24
N SER A 231 -22.43 0.34 4.20
CA SER A 231 -21.55 -0.09 3.12
C SER A 231 -20.15 0.53 3.25
N GLU A 232 -19.17 -0.18 2.75
CA GLU A 232 -17.85 0.31 2.40
C GLU A 232 -17.66 -0.01 0.92
N LEU A 233 -18.02 0.94 0.05
CA LEU A 233 -17.98 0.79 -1.40
C LEU A 233 -17.01 1.80 -2.00
N GLU A 234 -16.08 1.30 -2.77
CA GLU A 234 -14.95 2.01 -3.32
C GLU A 234 -15.00 1.97 -4.85
N ALA A 235 -14.84 3.11 -5.47
CA ALA A 235 -14.60 3.20 -6.91
C ALA A 235 -13.10 3.35 -7.16
N VAL A 236 -12.56 2.38 -7.90
CA VAL A 236 -11.15 2.27 -8.24
C VAL A 236 -10.97 2.15 -9.75
N PRO A 237 -9.79 2.50 -10.32
CA PRO A 237 -9.55 2.35 -11.75
C PRO A 237 -9.74 0.91 -12.23
N ALA A 238 -10.53 0.73 -13.30
CA ALA A 238 -10.76 -0.57 -13.94
C ALA A 238 -9.57 -1.04 -14.79
N PHE A 239 -8.50 -0.25 -14.87
CA PHE A 239 -7.30 -0.61 -15.61
C PHE A 239 -6.66 -1.89 -15.08
N LYS A 240 -6.10 -2.68 -16.00
CA LYS A 240 -5.26 -3.81 -15.63
C LYS A 240 -3.82 -3.37 -15.42
N ALA A 241 -3.15 -3.96 -14.44
CA ALA A 241 -1.71 -3.89 -14.31
C ALA A 241 -1.03 -4.48 -15.54
N ARG A 242 -0.01 -3.82 -16.08
CA ARG A 242 0.66 -4.23 -17.32
C ARG A 242 2.15 -3.98 -17.27
N HIS A 243 2.88 -4.71 -18.09
CA HIS A 243 4.25 -4.35 -18.44
C HIS A 243 4.26 -2.99 -19.14
N LEU A 244 5.21 -2.13 -18.79
CA LEU A 244 5.39 -0.81 -19.40
C LEU A 244 6.76 -0.72 -20.06
N GLY A 245 6.80 -0.01 -21.21
CA GLY A 245 7.99 0.21 -22.04
C GLY A 245 8.22 -0.89 -23.05
N PHE A 246 8.99 -0.59 -24.11
CA PHE A 246 9.31 -1.55 -25.16
C PHE A 246 10.10 -2.76 -24.64
N ASP A 247 10.93 -2.53 -23.64
CA ASP A 247 11.76 -3.55 -22.97
C ASP A 247 11.02 -4.28 -21.82
N LYS A 248 9.77 -3.84 -21.51
CA LYS A 248 8.95 -4.38 -20.42
C LYS A 248 9.63 -4.32 -19.04
N SER A 249 10.56 -3.39 -18.84
CA SER A 249 11.33 -3.27 -17.60
C SER A 249 10.55 -2.68 -16.43
N MET A 250 9.35 -2.16 -16.68
CA MET A 250 8.51 -1.50 -15.69
C MET A 250 7.13 -2.16 -15.59
N VAL A 251 6.44 -1.89 -14.50
CA VAL A 251 5.04 -2.21 -14.27
C VAL A 251 4.25 -0.92 -14.15
N ALA A 252 3.12 -0.83 -14.84
CA ALA A 252 2.17 0.25 -14.68
C ALA A 252 0.85 -0.28 -14.15
N ALA A 253 0.37 0.29 -13.05
CA ALA A 253 -0.84 -0.15 -12.36
C ALA A 253 -1.38 0.91 -11.41
N TYR A 254 -2.62 0.73 -10.98
CA TYR A 254 -3.22 1.45 -9.88
C TYR A 254 -2.77 0.87 -8.53
N GLY A 255 -2.46 1.75 -7.58
CA GLY A 255 -2.23 1.40 -6.18
C GLY A 255 -0.97 0.59 -5.95
N GLN A 256 0.10 0.87 -6.68
CA GLN A 256 1.43 0.38 -6.36
C GLN A 256 1.93 1.00 -5.04
N ASP A 257 1.45 2.19 -4.71
CA ASP A 257 1.47 2.80 -3.38
C ASP A 257 0.35 2.18 -2.51
N ASP A 258 0.63 1.36 -1.47
CA ASP A 258 1.94 0.75 -1.16
C ASP A 258 1.89 -0.78 -1.33
N ARG A 259 1.00 -1.27 -2.21
CA ARG A 259 0.91 -2.71 -2.50
C ARG A 259 2.19 -3.30 -3.07
N VAL A 260 3.07 -2.48 -3.64
CA VAL A 260 4.38 -2.96 -4.13
C VAL A 260 5.28 -3.40 -2.98
N CYS A 261 5.38 -2.58 -1.93
CA CYS A 261 6.17 -2.95 -0.75
C CYS A 261 5.46 -4.04 0.06
N SER A 262 4.11 -4.02 0.13
CA SER A 262 3.33 -5.06 0.79
C SER A 262 3.50 -6.44 0.14
N TYR A 263 3.52 -6.51 -1.19
CA TYR A 263 3.80 -7.78 -1.90
C TYR A 263 5.22 -8.28 -1.63
N ALA A 264 6.22 -7.40 -1.71
CA ALA A 264 7.60 -7.73 -1.40
C ALA A 264 7.78 -8.17 0.06
N ASN A 265 7.14 -7.48 1.02
CA ASN A 265 7.13 -7.81 2.44
C ASN A 265 6.52 -9.20 2.70
N LEU A 266 5.35 -9.48 2.14
CA LEU A 266 4.68 -10.78 2.27
C LEU A 266 5.58 -11.92 1.78
N LEU A 267 6.13 -11.79 0.57
CA LEU A 267 6.98 -12.83 0.01
C LEU A 267 8.33 -12.95 0.74
N ALA A 268 8.87 -11.85 1.25
CA ALA A 268 10.06 -11.88 2.09
C ALA A 268 9.83 -12.70 3.37
N LEU A 269 8.71 -12.44 4.08
CA LEU A 269 8.38 -13.16 5.31
C LEU A 269 8.15 -14.65 5.08
N VAL A 270 7.38 -15.02 4.06
CA VAL A 270 7.06 -16.44 3.82
C VAL A 270 8.24 -17.25 3.33
N ASN A 271 9.21 -16.61 2.66
CA ASN A 271 10.43 -17.23 2.11
C ASN A 271 11.68 -17.06 3.01
N ALA A 272 11.57 -16.28 4.09
CA ALA A 272 12.68 -16.15 5.04
C ALA A 272 12.90 -17.43 5.85
N LYS A 273 14.14 -17.70 6.16
CA LYS A 273 14.52 -18.82 7.06
C LYS A 273 14.38 -18.37 8.50
N PRO A 274 13.71 -19.15 9.35
CA PRO A 274 13.71 -18.87 10.78
C PRO A 274 15.14 -18.76 11.33
N GLY A 275 15.38 -17.76 12.17
CA GLY A 275 16.67 -17.46 12.79
C GLY A 275 16.51 -17.18 14.28
N ASN A 276 17.49 -16.48 14.85
CA ASN A 276 17.50 -16.16 16.28
C ASN A 276 16.38 -15.16 16.61
N LYS A 277 16.22 -14.09 15.83
CA LYS A 277 15.19 -13.08 16.07
C LYS A 277 13.84 -13.44 15.46
N THR A 278 12.79 -13.07 16.16
CA THR A 278 11.42 -13.13 15.62
C THR A 278 11.30 -12.14 14.46
N MET A 279 10.69 -12.59 13.37
CA MET A 279 10.40 -11.77 12.19
C MET A 279 8.93 -11.38 12.20
N ILE A 280 8.62 -10.12 11.97
CA ILE A 280 7.24 -9.61 11.99
C ILE A 280 6.96 -8.81 10.71
N SER A 281 5.81 -9.05 10.10
CA SER A 281 5.25 -8.22 9.03
C SER A 281 3.99 -7.52 9.50
N ILE A 282 3.86 -6.24 9.12
CA ILE A 282 2.63 -5.44 9.26
C ILE A 282 2.14 -5.08 7.86
N PHE A 283 0.81 -5.24 7.67
CA PHE A 283 0.07 -4.78 6.51
C PHE A 283 -1.05 -3.88 7.03
N ALA A 284 -0.76 -2.58 7.07
CA ALA A 284 -1.62 -1.59 7.70
C ALA A 284 -2.71 -1.09 6.75
N ASP A 285 -3.82 -0.63 7.31
CA ASP A 285 -4.86 0.12 6.63
C ASP A 285 -4.81 1.59 7.05
N LYS A 286 -5.38 2.48 6.24
CA LYS A 286 -5.56 3.92 6.54
C LYS A 286 -4.28 4.76 6.62
N GLU A 287 -3.19 4.30 6.03
CA GLU A 287 -1.98 5.12 5.95
C GLU A 287 -2.29 6.42 5.23
N GLU A 288 -2.95 6.35 4.09
CA GLU A 288 -3.29 7.45 3.18
C GLU A 288 -4.16 8.56 3.79
N ILE A 289 -4.76 8.29 4.94
CA ILE A 289 -5.58 9.24 5.71
C ILE A 289 -5.06 9.48 7.13
N GLY A 290 -3.77 9.18 7.36
CA GLY A 290 -3.05 9.49 8.59
C GLY A 290 -3.05 8.40 9.66
N SER A 291 -3.26 7.13 9.28
CA SER A 291 -3.15 5.94 10.14
C SER A 291 -4.08 5.92 11.37
N VAL A 292 -5.10 6.77 11.41
CA VAL A 292 -6.04 6.90 12.54
C VAL A 292 -7.19 5.89 12.40
N GLY A 293 -7.67 5.38 13.53
CA GLY A 293 -8.77 4.43 13.59
C GLY A 293 -8.32 3.01 13.93
N ASN A 294 -9.29 2.11 14.10
CA ASN A 294 -9.07 0.77 14.68
C ASN A 294 -8.42 -0.26 13.75
N THR A 295 -8.15 0.09 12.50
CA THR A 295 -7.41 -0.71 11.51
C THR A 295 -6.10 -0.05 11.08
N GLY A 296 -5.92 1.26 11.39
CA GLY A 296 -4.69 2.00 11.15
C GLY A 296 -3.61 1.75 12.19
N MET A 297 -2.38 2.15 11.89
CA MET A 297 -1.21 1.92 12.74
C MET A 297 -1.24 2.65 14.09
N CYS A 298 -1.97 3.78 14.20
CA CYS A 298 -2.16 4.47 15.48
C CYS A 298 -3.05 3.71 16.46
N SER A 299 -3.67 2.60 16.07
CA SER A 299 -4.47 1.76 16.96
C SER A 299 -3.59 0.93 17.89
N GLN A 300 -4.19 0.43 18.98
CA GLN A 300 -3.52 -0.50 19.90
C GLN A 300 -3.43 -1.96 19.37
N MET A 301 -3.79 -2.20 18.10
CA MET A 301 -3.88 -3.56 17.59
C MET A 301 -2.50 -4.22 17.44
N PHE A 302 -1.47 -3.45 17.10
CA PHE A 302 -0.11 -3.96 17.07
C PHE A 302 0.40 -4.27 18.50
N ASP A 303 0.12 -3.41 19.47
CA ASP A 303 0.45 -3.66 20.87
C ASP A 303 -0.24 -4.93 21.39
N LEU A 304 -1.50 -5.14 21.02
CA LEU A 304 -2.22 -6.37 21.32
C LEU A 304 -1.53 -7.59 20.72
N PHE A 305 -1.12 -7.51 19.44
CA PHE A 305 -0.41 -8.62 18.79
C PHE A 305 0.90 -8.98 19.50
N ILE A 306 1.72 -7.97 19.85
CA ILE A 306 2.97 -8.21 20.61
C ILE A 306 2.70 -8.78 22.00
N ASN A 307 1.67 -8.29 22.70
CA ASN A 307 1.29 -8.86 24.00
C ASN A 307 0.83 -10.32 23.88
N GLU A 308 0.09 -10.70 22.83
CA GLU A 308 -0.29 -12.08 22.56
C GLU A 308 0.95 -12.96 22.30
N LEU A 309 1.95 -12.45 21.55
CA LEU A 309 3.22 -13.18 21.35
C LEU A 309 3.95 -13.39 22.66
N LEU A 310 4.11 -12.34 23.50
CA LEU A 310 4.76 -12.41 24.81
C LEU A 310 4.04 -13.39 25.74
N ASN A 311 2.71 -13.35 25.81
CA ASN A 311 1.91 -14.24 26.63
C ASN A 311 2.09 -15.71 26.21
N LYS A 312 2.02 -16.00 24.91
CA LYS A 312 2.11 -17.37 24.39
C LYS A 312 3.54 -17.94 24.39
N LYS A 313 4.57 -17.07 24.46
CA LYS A 313 5.96 -17.46 24.76
C LYS A 313 6.25 -17.57 26.27
N GLU A 314 5.29 -17.24 27.13
CA GLU A 314 5.47 -17.19 28.58
C GLU A 314 6.55 -16.17 29.02
N GLU A 315 6.68 -15.07 28.27
CA GLU A 315 7.69 -14.00 28.46
C GLU A 315 7.08 -12.68 28.97
N ASN A 316 5.80 -12.68 29.36
CA ASN A 316 5.10 -11.47 29.76
C ASN A 316 5.43 -11.06 31.21
N ASN A 317 6.51 -10.27 31.35
CA ASN A 317 6.94 -9.67 32.61
C ASN A 317 6.62 -8.17 32.64
N PRO A 318 6.55 -7.51 33.80
CA PRO A 318 6.39 -6.06 33.86
C PRO A 318 7.44 -5.32 33.01
N GLY A 319 6.98 -4.50 32.07
CA GLY A 319 7.84 -3.77 31.14
C GLY A 319 8.38 -4.58 29.94
N ALA A 320 7.99 -5.84 29.75
CA ALA A 320 8.46 -6.69 28.64
C ALA A 320 8.18 -6.04 27.28
N ILE A 321 6.99 -5.52 27.06
CA ILE A 321 6.62 -4.89 25.77
C ILE A 321 7.51 -3.67 25.45
N ASN A 322 7.80 -2.82 26.44
CA ASN A 322 8.65 -1.65 26.23
C ASN A 322 10.09 -2.04 25.90
N LYS A 323 10.64 -3.04 26.60
CA LYS A 323 11.97 -3.59 26.28
C LYS A 323 12.00 -4.19 24.89
N THR A 324 10.96 -4.93 24.53
CA THR A 324 10.82 -5.53 23.21
C THR A 324 10.88 -4.46 22.14
N TYR A 325 10.13 -3.36 22.26
CA TYR A 325 10.18 -2.27 21.29
C TYR A 325 11.55 -1.60 21.24
N CYS A 326 12.14 -1.21 22.37
CA CYS A 326 13.44 -0.54 22.40
C CYS A 326 14.59 -1.35 21.79
N ASN A 327 14.47 -2.67 21.76
CA ASN A 327 15.48 -3.57 21.19
C ASN A 327 15.15 -4.05 19.77
N SER A 328 14.03 -3.58 19.20
CA SER A 328 13.55 -3.99 17.88
C SER A 328 13.93 -3.00 16.78
N MET A 329 13.98 -3.51 15.57
CA MET A 329 14.31 -2.75 14.37
C MET A 329 13.18 -2.87 13.34
N MET A 330 12.94 -1.76 12.59
CA MET A 330 11.91 -1.71 11.56
C MET A 330 12.43 -1.11 10.25
N LEU A 331 12.09 -1.76 9.15
CA LEU A 331 11.98 -1.11 7.85
C LEU A 331 10.53 -0.66 7.66
N SER A 332 10.29 0.65 7.60
CA SER A 332 9.03 1.23 7.18
C SER A 332 9.01 1.16 5.66
N ALA A 333 8.36 0.12 5.17
CA ALA A 333 8.29 -0.18 3.75
C ALA A 333 7.15 0.61 3.14
N ASP A 334 7.49 1.76 2.59
CA ASP A 334 6.59 2.68 1.91
C ASP A 334 7.28 3.24 0.68
N VAL A 335 6.55 3.45 -0.40
CA VAL A 335 7.13 3.88 -1.68
C VAL A 335 7.78 5.26 -1.59
N GLY A 336 8.81 5.46 -2.39
CA GLY A 336 9.46 6.76 -2.54
C GLY A 336 9.20 7.39 -3.90
N ALA A 337 9.51 8.69 -4.04
CA ALA A 337 9.32 9.43 -5.28
C ALA A 337 10.54 9.32 -6.20
N GLY A 338 10.45 8.48 -7.23
CA GLY A 338 11.42 8.44 -8.31
C GLY A 338 11.44 9.74 -9.12
N VAL A 339 12.62 10.15 -9.60
CA VAL A 339 12.74 11.33 -10.48
C VAL A 339 11.98 11.10 -11.79
N ASP A 340 10.96 11.92 -12.03
CA ASP A 340 10.25 11.96 -13.30
C ASP A 340 10.94 12.94 -14.26
N PRO A 341 11.36 12.49 -15.46
CA PRO A 341 12.03 13.34 -16.44
C PRO A 341 11.16 14.53 -16.93
N ASN A 342 9.82 14.44 -16.83
CA ASN A 342 8.91 15.53 -17.17
C ASN A 342 8.81 16.59 -16.07
N PHE A 343 9.18 16.24 -14.82
CA PHE A 343 9.03 17.10 -13.63
C PHE A 343 10.31 17.20 -12.81
N GLN A 344 11.48 17.21 -13.45
CA GLN A 344 12.80 17.19 -12.81
C GLN A 344 13.01 18.31 -11.78
N SER A 345 12.33 19.44 -11.92
CA SER A 345 12.43 20.57 -10.99
C SER A 345 11.81 20.29 -9.61
N ALA A 346 11.02 19.23 -9.48
CA ALA A 346 10.43 18.82 -8.19
C ALA A 346 11.46 18.15 -7.26
N SER A 347 12.58 17.65 -7.79
CA SER A 347 13.56 16.87 -7.04
C SER A 347 14.92 17.60 -6.95
N GLU A 348 15.67 17.34 -5.88
CA GLU A 348 17.09 17.65 -5.78
C GLU A 348 17.88 16.40 -6.20
N LYS A 349 18.53 16.45 -7.38
CA LYS A 349 19.03 15.24 -8.07
C LYS A 349 20.13 14.48 -7.35
N ASN A 350 20.92 15.12 -6.48
CA ASN A 350 21.96 14.43 -5.72
C ASN A 350 21.36 13.52 -4.65
N ASN A 351 20.23 13.95 -4.08
CA ASN A 351 19.52 13.26 -3.00
C ASN A 351 18.13 12.72 -3.44
N ALA A 352 17.98 12.39 -4.72
CA ALA A 352 16.77 11.82 -5.26
C ALA A 352 17.01 10.39 -5.73
N SER A 353 15.95 9.58 -5.72
CA SER A 353 15.95 8.21 -6.25
C SER A 353 15.63 8.18 -7.74
N PHE A 354 16.12 7.15 -8.40
CA PHE A 354 15.87 6.86 -9.81
C PHE A 354 15.31 5.45 -9.94
N ILE A 355 14.27 5.25 -10.75
CA ILE A 355 13.76 3.91 -11.02
C ILE A 355 14.81 3.06 -11.76
N GLY A 356 14.92 1.78 -11.41
CA GLY A 356 15.93 0.87 -11.94
C GLY A 356 17.30 0.93 -11.26
N TYR A 357 17.39 1.59 -10.09
CA TYR A 357 18.64 1.71 -9.33
C TYR A 357 18.60 1.03 -7.95
N GLY A 358 17.54 0.32 -7.64
CA GLY A 358 17.35 -0.41 -6.39
C GLY A 358 16.39 0.27 -5.43
N VAL A 359 16.17 -0.40 -4.29
CA VAL A 359 15.29 0.07 -3.22
C VAL A 359 15.81 1.39 -2.63
N GLU A 360 14.91 2.21 -2.16
CA GLU A 360 15.19 3.55 -1.64
C GLU A 360 15.24 3.55 -0.10
N PHE A 361 16.29 4.15 0.50
CA PHE A 361 16.30 4.52 1.90
C PHE A 361 16.04 6.01 2.03
N ASN A 362 15.03 6.37 2.81
CA ASN A 362 14.81 7.72 3.28
C ASN A 362 15.20 7.80 4.76
N LYS A 363 16.35 8.43 5.04
CA LYS A 363 16.81 8.63 6.42
C LYS A 363 15.79 9.43 7.23
N TYR A 364 15.09 10.33 6.57
CA TYR A 364 13.98 11.12 7.07
C TYR A 364 13.01 11.44 5.95
N THR A 365 11.73 11.49 6.31
CA THR A 365 10.65 12.04 5.50
C THR A 365 10.25 13.41 6.09
N GLY A 366 9.00 13.72 6.28
CA GLY A 366 8.57 14.98 6.86
C GLY A 366 8.69 16.16 5.90
N SER A 367 8.28 17.34 6.35
CA SER A 367 8.22 18.53 5.51
C SER A 367 9.05 19.67 6.06
N ARG A 368 9.47 20.61 5.19
CA ARG A 368 10.25 21.80 5.54
C ARG A 368 11.47 21.46 6.41
N GLY A 369 11.51 21.90 7.68
CA GLY A 369 12.58 21.61 8.64
C GLY A 369 12.49 20.22 9.27
N LYS A 370 12.17 19.16 8.53
CA LYS A 370 11.99 17.76 8.97
C LYS A 370 10.84 17.58 9.97
N SER A 371 9.83 18.43 9.92
CA SER A 371 8.69 18.33 10.82
C SER A 371 7.92 17.02 10.64
N GLY A 372 7.70 16.29 11.74
CA GLY A 372 7.03 14.98 11.72
C GLY A 372 7.88 13.83 11.16
N ALA A 373 9.18 14.02 11.00
CA ALA A 373 10.09 12.97 10.53
C ALA A 373 10.66 12.16 11.70
N SER A 374 10.87 10.87 11.44
CA SER A 374 11.55 9.93 12.32
C SER A 374 13.07 9.89 12.09
N ASP A 375 13.73 10.90 11.69
CA ASP A 375 15.17 11.03 11.35
C ASP A 375 16.06 9.89 11.90
N ALA A 376 16.23 8.83 11.11
CA ALA A 376 16.90 7.60 11.54
C ALA A 376 18.33 7.82 12.04
N ASN A 377 18.69 7.14 13.13
CA ASN A 377 20.02 7.22 13.72
C ASN A 377 21.11 6.71 12.76
N ALA A 378 22.26 7.37 12.75
CA ALA A 378 23.37 7.02 11.84
C ALA A 378 23.85 5.57 12.02
N GLU A 379 23.86 5.08 13.26
CA GLU A 379 24.23 3.71 13.62
C GLU A 379 23.27 2.70 12.98
N PHE A 380 21.97 2.96 13.04
CA PHE A 380 20.97 2.10 12.43
C PHE A 380 21.04 2.14 10.90
N VAL A 381 21.19 3.33 10.30
CA VAL A 381 21.41 3.47 8.85
C VAL A 381 22.63 2.65 8.41
N ALA A 382 23.75 2.72 9.16
CA ALA A 382 24.96 1.95 8.85
C ALA A 382 24.70 0.43 8.95
N LYS A 383 23.93 -0.01 9.96
CA LYS A 383 23.55 -1.42 10.14
C LYS A 383 22.72 -1.94 8.96
N VAL A 384 21.69 -1.21 8.56
CA VAL A 384 20.83 -1.61 7.42
C VAL A 384 21.64 -1.63 6.12
N ARG A 385 22.51 -0.62 5.89
CA ARG A 385 23.44 -0.64 4.75
C ARG A 385 24.31 -1.88 4.75
N GLY A 386 24.88 -2.25 5.90
CA GLY A 386 25.71 -3.45 6.02
C GLY A 386 24.95 -4.72 5.64
N ILE A 387 23.71 -4.87 6.12
CA ILE A 387 22.84 -6.00 5.77
C ILE A 387 22.63 -6.09 4.24
N PHE A 388 22.35 -4.97 3.59
CA PHE A 388 22.09 -4.94 2.16
C PHE A 388 23.35 -5.21 1.34
N GLU A 389 24.49 -4.63 1.73
CA GLU A 389 25.79 -4.84 1.09
C GLU A 389 26.26 -6.31 1.20
N GLU A 390 26.12 -6.94 2.38
CA GLU A 390 26.42 -8.35 2.62
C GLU A 390 25.57 -9.29 1.74
N ASN A 391 24.36 -8.91 1.42
CA ASN A 391 23.41 -9.70 0.63
C ASN A 391 23.31 -9.26 -0.84
N ASN A 392 24.22 -8.38 -1.31
CA ASN A 392 24.24 -7.85 -2.67
C ASN A 392 22.96 -7.16 -3.13
N VAL A 393 22.16 -6.62 -2.19
CA VAL A 393 20.95 -5.85 -2.49
C VAL A 393 21.34 -4.46 -2.97
N LYS A 394 20.79 -4.03 -4.11
CA LYS A 394 21.00 -2.67 -4.62
C LYS A 394 20.05 -1.69 -3.96
N TYR A 395 20.61 -0.59 -3.46
CA TYR A 395 19.84 0.46 -2.78
C TYR A 395 20.35 1.86 -3.17
N GLN A 396 19.52 2.83 -2.90
CA GLN A 396 19.77 4.27 -3.03
C GLN A 396 19.46 4.94 -1.70
N VAL A 397 20.05 6.12 -1.47
CA VAL A 397 19.68 6.99 -0.35
C VAL A 397 19.16 8.29 -0.94
N SER A 398 18.02 8.76 -0.47
CA SER A 398 17.30 9.90 -1.04
C SER A 398 16.46 10.65 -0.01
N GLU A 399 15.88 11.73 -0.47
CA GLU A 399 14.87 12.54 0.21
C GLU A 399 13.63 12.69 -0.69
N LEU A 400 12.46 12.88 -0.10
CA LEU A 400 11.22 13.12 -0.84
C LEU A 400 11.18 14.57 -1.36
N GLY A 401 11.54 14.76 -2.64
CA GLY A 401 11.45 16.04 -3.32
C GLY A 401 12.56 17.03 -2.92
N ARG A 402 12.24 18.32 -3.01
CA ARG A 402 13.13 19.43 -2.61
C ARG A 402 12.69 19.98 -1.27
N VAL A 403 13.65 20.50 -0.50
CA VAL A 403 13.37 21.27 0.72
C VAL A 403 12.32 22.35 0.42
N ASP A 404 11.33 22.51 1.28
CA ASP A 404 10.15 23.39 1.17
C ASP A 404 9.07 22.96 0.15
N LEU A 405 9.36 22.04 -0.78
CA LEU A 405 8.40 21.52 -1.76
C LEU A 405 7.99 20.09 -1.48
N GLY A 406 8.89 19.29 -0.94
CA GLY A 406 8.68 17.89 -0.62
C GLY A 406 8.33 17.65 0.84
N GLY A 407 8.08 16.41 1.15
CA GLY A 407 7.77 15.91 2.48
C GLY A 407 6.43 15.18 2.53
N GLY A 408 6.39 14.12 3.28
CA GLY A 408 5.21 13.30 3.56
C GLY A 408 5.38 12.60 4.89
N GLY A 409 4.30 12.04 5.43
CA GLY A 409 4.34 11.14 6.56
C GLY A 409 4.38 9.69 6.06
N THR A 410 4.88 8.79 6.89
CA THR A 410 4.83 7.34 6.73
C THR A 410 4.48 6.74 8.08
N ILE A 411 4.28 5.43 8.15
CA ILE A 411 4.05 4.76 9.45
C ILE A 411 5.30 4.73 10.35
N ALA A 412 6.47 5.16 9.87
CA ALA A 412 7.75 5.08 10.57
C ALA A 412 7.74 5.74 11.96
N TYR A 413 7.22 6.98 12.06
CA TYR A 413 7.23 7.73 13.32
C TYR A 413 6.43 7.04 14.42
N ILE A 414 5.38 6.28 14.08
CA ILE A 414 4.48 5.64 15.05
C ILE A 414 5.21 4.61 15.90
N LEU A 415 6.11 3.84 15.29
CA LEU A 415 6.90 2.84 16.00
C LEU A 415 8.25 3.39 16.51
N ALA A 416 8.79 4.42 15.87
CA ALA A 416 9.91 5.17 16.41
C ALA A 416 9.56 5.84 17.75
N ASP A 417 8.34 6.36 17.90
CA ASP A 417 7.83 6.93 19.17
C ASP A 417 7.69 5.89 20.29
N LYS A 418 7.64 4.60 19.94
CA LYS A 418 7.68 3.49 20.91
C LYS A 418 9.11 3.07 21.28
N GLY A 419 10.13 3.72 20.71
CA GLY A 419 11.56 3.50 21.00
C GLY A 419 12.25 2.52 20.07
N MET A 420 11.65 2.13 18.95
CA MET A 420 12.28 1.26 17.94
C MET A 420 13.27 2.04 17.07
N ASP A 421 14.31 1.36 16.58
CA ASP A 421 15.11 1.85 15.45
C ASP A 421 14.33 1.68 14.15
N VAL A 422 14.02 2.78 13.46
CA VAL A 422 13.19 2.77 12.24
C VAL A 422 13.87 3.54 11.12
N ILE A 423 13.77 3.04 9.89
CA ILE A 423 14.11 3.75 8.66
C ILE A 423 13.09 3.45 7.57
N ASP A 424 12.76 4.46 6.77
CA ASP A 424 11.94 4.25 5.58
C ASP A 424 12.75 3.57 4.47
N CYS A 425 12.19 2.50 3.91
CA CYS A 425 12.86 1.65 2.93
C CYS A 425 11.85 1.08 1.93
N GLY A 426 11.66 1.76 0.80
CA GLY A 426 10.62 1.40 -0.17
C GLY A 426 11.06 1.36 -1.62
N VAL A 427 10.11 1.11 -2.49
CA VAL A 427 10.29 1.09 -3.94
C VAL A 427 10.11 2.49 -4.50
N PRO A 428 11.07 3.06 -5.25
CA PRO A 428 10.84 4.33 -5.93
C PRO A 428 9.85 4.17 -7.08
N ILE A 429 8.79 4.99 -7.09
CA ILE A 429 7.76 4.98 -8.13
C ILE A 429 7.61 6.36 -8.78
N ILE A 430 7.02 6.39 -9.96
CA ILE A 430 6.64 7.61 -10.68
C ILE A 430 5.12 7.69 -10.75
N SER A 431 4.58 8.91 -10.76
CA SER A 431 3.14 9.18 -10.78
C SER A 431 2.40 8.64 -9.54
N MET A 432 3.06 8.65 -8.37
CA MET A 432 2.47 8.29 -7.08
C MET A 432 1.09 8.95 -6.89
N HIS A 433 0.13 8.23 -6.30
CA HIS A 433 -1.27 8.62 -6.09
C HIS A 433 -2.09 8.87 -7.37
N SER A 434 -1.55 8.56 -8.55
CA SER A 434 -2.35 8.62 -9.78
C SER A 434 -3.14 7.32 -9.99
N PRO A 435 -4.17 7.35 -10.86
CA PRO A 435 -4.84 6.12 -11.26
C PRO A 435 -3.94 5.07 -11.96
N TYR A 436 -2.70 5.46 -12.35
CA TYR A 436 -1.78 4.59 -13.07
C TYR A 436 -0.33 4.94 -12.76
N GLU A 437 0.23 4.31 -11.76
CA GLU A 437 1.57 4.50 -11.22
C GLU A 437 2.59 3.59 -11.91
N VAL A 438 3.87 3.94 -11.82
CA VAL A 438 4.94 3.23 -12.53
C VAL A 438 6.07 2.86 -11.57
N ALA A 439 6.43 1.57 -11.51
CA ALA A 439 7.57 1.04 -10.78
C ALA A 439 8.51 0.23 -11.70
N SER A 440 9.80 0.20 -11.38
CA SER A 440 10.76 -0.68 -12.07
C SER A 440 10.71 -2.09 -11.51
N LYS A 441 10.64 -3.09 -12.36
CA LYS A 441 10.70 -4.51 -11.98
C LYS A 441 11.96 -4.86 -11.18
N PHE A 442 13.08 -4.22 -11.53
CA PHE A 442 14.33 -4.38 -10.80
C PHE A 442 14.18 -3.94 -9.34
N ASP A 443 13.63 -2.76 -9.10
CA ASP A 443 13.51 -2.18 -7.76
C ASP A 443 12.53 -2.99 -6.90
N ILE A 444 11.43 -3.47 -7.48
CA ILE A 444 10.46 -4.36 -6.83
C ILE A 444 11.16 -5.65 -6.33
N TYR A 445 11.99 -6.26 -7.18
CA TYR A 445 12.72 -7.46 -6.80
C TYR A 445 13.80 -7.19 -5.76
N GLN A 446 14.47 -6.02 -5.83
CA GLN A 446 15.45 -5.61 -4.80
C GLN A 446 14.79 -5.35 -3.45
N ALA A 447 13.56 -4.82 -3.40
CA ALA A 447 12.80 -4.68 -2.16
C ALA A 447 12.53 -6.05 -1.51
N TYR A 448 12.08 -7.03 -2.29
CA TYR A 448 11.90 -8.41 -1.80
C TYR A 448 13.20 -8.99 -1.22
N LEU A 449 14.32 -8.88 -1.94
CA LEU A 449 15.60 -9.38 -1.47
C LEU A 449 16.08 -8.66 -0.21
N GLY A 450 15.90 -7.32 -0.16
CA GLY A 450 16.29 -6.50 0.97
C GLY A 450 15.50 -6.78 2.23
N TYR A 451 14.17 -6.91 2.10
CA TYR A 451 13.31 -7.24 3.25
C TYR A 451 13.60 -8.64 3.77
N LYS A 452 13.84 -9.60 2.86
CA LYS A 452 14.24 -10.95 3.25
C LYS A 452 15.57 -10.96 3.99
N ALA A 453 16.59 -10.27 3.47
CA ALA A 453 17.89 -10.15 4.13
C ALA A 453 17.78 -9.48 5.50
N PHE A 454 16.90 -8.49 5.66
CA PHE A 454 16.66 -7.84 6.94
C PHE A 454 15.96 -8.76 7.95
N PHE A 455 14.99 -9.55 7.51
CA PHE A 455 14.35 -10.56 8.36
C PHE A 455 15.35 -11.60 8.87
N GLU A 456 16.23 -12.09 7.99
CA GLU A 456 17.22 -13.14 8.29
C GLU A 456 18.45 -12.63 9.09
N LYS A 457 18.48 -11.33 9.46
CA LYS A 457 19.58 -10.79 10.26
C LYS A 457 19.41 -11.07 11.74
N ASP A 458 20.44 -11.66 12.32
CA ASP A 458 20.59 -11.92 13.76
C ASP A 458 21.01 -10.66 14.56
#